data_91accbaef5d8a68fc4200b5bf4700cb1
#
_entry.id   91accbaef5d8a68fc4200b5bf4700cb1
#
_cell.length_a   1.000
_cell.length_b   1.000
_cell.length_c   1.000
_cell.angle_alpha   90.00
_cell.angle_beta   90.00
_cell.angle_gamma   90.00
#
_symmetry.space_group_name_H-M   'P 1'
#
loop_
_entity.id
_entity.type
_entity.pdbx_description
1 polymer ?
#
loop_
_entity_poly.entity_id
_entity_poly.type
_entity_poly.pdbx_seq_one_letter_code
_entity_poly.pdbx_strand_id
1 'polypeptide(L)'
;MMIRAGVLLLLFVTYQLWGTGLATSRAQDSLTAKFRTLQQGTTEVGDPATASTDLPIPEPGDPIGRIEIPRIGVDFIMVQNVDLKYLQNGPGHFPQTPLPGQPGNSALAGHRTTYKAPFNRVDELDPGDIITVTTLQGTFTYRVDAHPDAEGALTVGHFIVKPDQLSILDQDVGNKLTLMACNPKYSAATRIVVTATLTSPAAPATPLPDAGDGVTNDAALDSLVNGDPRAWPAAILWSLVTIAAWFGTWSLARRWKKLPAYAIGTPIVLVLLFFAFENIARLLPAGF
;
A
#
# COMPACT_ATOMS: atom_id res chain seq x y z
N MET A 1 -18.70 -30.59 9.43
CA MET A 1 -18.15 -29.72 8.39
C MET A 1 -18.15 -28.25 8.79
N MET A 2 -19.23 -27.67 9.28
CA MET A 2 -19.37 -26.25 9.64
C MET A 2 -18.29 -25.71 10.60
N ILE A 3 -17.97 -26.45 11.68
CA ILE A 3 -16.92 -26.02 12.66
C ILE A 3 -15.55 -25.84 11.99
N ARG A 4 -15.16 -26.76 11.08
CA ARG A 4 -13.86 -26.66 10.40
C ARG A 4 -13.82 -25.47 9.42
N ALA A 5 -14.90 -25.20 8.72
CA ALA A 5 -15.03 -24.03 7.85
C ALA A 5 -14.96 -22.73 8.68
N GLY A 6 -15.65 -22.68 9.83
CA GLY A 6 -15.57 -21.55 10.76
C GLY A 6 -14.16 -21.29 11.29
N VAL A 7 -13.43 -22.34 11.65
CA VAL A 7 -12.03 -22.23 12.11
C VAL A 7 -11.13 -21.70 10.98
N LEU A 8 -11.27 -22.19 9.75
CA LEU A 8 -10.50 -21.69 8.60
C LEU A 8 -10.78 -20.20 8.32
N LEU A 9 -12.04 -19.81 8.40
CA LEU A 9 -12.44 -18.40 8.22
C LEU A 9 -11.86 -17.52 9.32
N LEU A 10 -11.92 -17.94 10.57
CA LEU A 10 -11.29 -17.24 11.70
C LEU A 10 -9.78 -17.13 11.54
N LEU A 11 -9.10 -18.17 11.09
CA LEU A 11 -7.67 -18.16 10.80
C LEU A 11 -7.35 -17.19 9.66
N PHE A 12 -8.18 -17.14 8.62
CA PHE A 12 -8.01 -16.19 7.52
C PHE A 12 -8.20 -14.73 7.99
N VAL A 13 -9.23 -14.45 8.79
CA VAL A 13 -9.43 -13.11 9.37
C VAL A 13 -8.26 -12.73 10.27
N THR A 14 -7.78 -13.67 11.10
CA THR A 14 -6.60 -13.45 11.93
C THR A 14 -5.36 -13.16 11.08
N TYR A 15 -5.17 -13.87 9.97
CA TYR A 15 -4.11 -13.59 9.01
C TYR A 15 -4.25 -12.18 8.43
N GLN A 16 -5.43 -11.78 7.98
CA GLN A 16 -5.67 -10.45 7.39
C GLN A 16 -5.37 -9.31 8.36
N LEU A 17 -5.71 -9.46 9.64
CA LEU A 17 -5.52 -8.40 10.65
C LEU A 17 -4.07 -8.31 11.18
N TRP A 18 -3.35 -9.44 11.32
CA TRP A 18 -2.02 -9.46 11.94
C TRP A 18 -0.93 -10.04 11.05
N GLY A 19 -1.24 -11.06 10.25
CA GLY A 19 -0.27 -11.73 9.38
C GLY A 19 0.26 -10.82 8.28
N THR A 20 -0.61 -10.04 7.66
CA THR A 20 -0.25 -9.05 6.62
C THR A 20 0.71 -8.00 7.15
N GLY A 21 0.52 -7.54 8.40
CA GLY A 21 1.39 -6.54 9.02
C GLY A 21 2.84 -7.00 9.22
N LEU A 22 3.07 -8.30 9.43
CA LEU A 22 4.42 -8.85 9.59
C LEU A 22 5.20 -8.84 8.25
N ALA A 23 4.53 -9.19 7.16
CA ALA A 23 5.11 -9.13 5.81
C ALA A 23 5.48 -7.68 5.45
N THR A 24 4.55 -6.74 5.68
CA THR A 24 4.80 -5.31 5.45
C THR A 24 5.97 -4.78 6.30
N SER A 25 6.11 -5.20 7.57
CA SER A 25 7.25 -4.78 8.40
C SER A 25 8.58 -5.18 7.78
N ARG A 26 8.74 -6.42 7.35
CA ARG A 26 9.97 -6.91 6.70
C ARG A 26 10.24 -6.19 5.37
N ALA A 27 9.20 -5.92 4.59
CA ALA A 27 9.31 -5.15 3.37
C ALA A 27 9.79 -3.73 3.65
N GLN A 28 9.22 -3.05 4.65
CA GLN A 28 9.61 -1.70 5.07
C GLN A 28 11.06 -1.64 5.57
N ASP A 29 11.55 -2.65 6.30
CA ASP A 29 12.95 -2.72 6.71
C ASP A 29 13.90 -2.80 5.49
N SER A 30 13.57 -3.65 4.51
CA SER A 30 14.32 -3.79 3.26
C SER A 30 14.27 -2.51 2.42
N LEU A 31 13.08 -1.90 2.26
CA LEU A 31 12.89 -0.64 1.54
C LEU A 31 13.65 0.51 2.19
N THR A 32 13.68 0.57 3.53
CA THR A 32 14.45 1.56 4.28
C THR A 32 15.95 1.42 4.01
N ALA A 33 16.47 0.18 4.01
CA ALA A 33 17.88 -0.07 3.69
C ALA A 33 18.21 0.34 2.25
N LYS A 34 17.36 -0.03 1.27
CA LYS A 34 17.53 0.35 -0.13
C LYS A 34 17.46 1.88 -0.31
N PHE A 35 16.49 2.55 0.29
CA PHE A 35 16.35 4.00 0.21
C PHE A 35 17.56 4.74 0.79
N ARG A 36 18.08 4.31 1.94
CA ARG A 36 19.31 4.86 2.52
C ARG A 36 20.51 4.72 1.59
N THR A 37 20.65 3.58 0.92
CA THR A 37 21.73 3.37 -0.05
C THR A 37 21.60 4.33 -1.24
N LEU A 38 20.39 4.55 -1.74
CA LEU A 38 20.13 5.53 -2.81
C LEU A 38 20.48 6.96 -2.36
N GLN A 39 20.08 7.36 -1.12
CA GLN A 39 20.42 8.66 -0.57
C GLN A 39 21.93 8.89 -0.41
N GLN A 40 22.69 7.86 -0.05
CA GLN A 40 24.16 7.96 0.07
C GLN A 40 24.86 8.07 -1.29
N GLY A 41 24.23 7.58 -2.34
CA GLY A 41 24.73 7.70 -3.72
C GLY A 41 24.39 9.02 -4.41
N THR A 42 23.42 9.76 -3.89
CA THR A 42 23.07 11.11 -4.37
C THR A 42 23.92 12.14 -3.61
N THR A 43 24.68 12.96 -4.34
CA THR A 43 25.48 14.04 -3.76
C THR A 43 24.56 15.01 -3.03
N GLU A 44 24.82 15.23 -1.76
CA GLU A 44 24.13 16.10 -0.78
C GLU A 44 22.69 16.52 -1.15
N VAL A 45 21.75 16.15 -0.28
CA VAL A 45 20.39 16.71 -0.26
C VAL A 45 20.53 18.21 0.09
N GLY A 46 20.81 19.02 -0.94
CA GLY A 46 20.92 20.48 -0.85
C GLY A 46 19.54 21.13 -0.84
N ASP A 47 19.50 22.40 -1.24
CA ASP A 47 18.24 23.12 -1.45
C ASP A 47 17.37 22.38 -2.47
N PRO A 48 16.13 21.97 -2.13
CA PRO A 48 15.22 21.30 -3.06
C PRO A 48 15.08 21.99 -4.41
N ALA A 49 15.13 23.32 -4.46
CA ALA A 49 15.00 24.10 -5.69
C ALA A 49 16.15 23.88 -6.69
N THR A 50 17.30 23.39 -6.22
CA THR A 50 18.49 23.10 -7.04
C THR A 50 18.80 21.63 -7.17
N ALA A 51 17.88 20.76 -6.74
CA ALA A 51 18.05 19.31 -6.79
C ALA A 51 18.24 18.77 -8.22
N SER A 52 18.95 17.67 -8.33
CA SER A 52 19.21 17.03 -9.63
C SER A 52 17.93 16.58 -10.31
N THR A 53 17.84 16.79 -11.62
CA THR A 53 16.83 16.20 -12.50
C THR A 53 17.28 14.87 -13.10
N ASP A 54 18.57 14.55 -13.02
CA ASP A 54 19.16 13.30 -13.53
C ASP A 54 19.06 12.20 -12.46
N LEU A 55 17.85 11.86 -12.10
CA LEU A 55 17.54 10.74 -11.22
C LEU A 55 17.00 9.57 -12.04
N PRO A 56 17.36 8.33 -11.67
CA PRO A 56 16.80 7.17 -12.34
C PRO A 56 15.27 7.15 -12.18
N ILE A 57 14.55 6.83 -13.25
CA ILE A 57 13.10 6.58 -13.18
C ILE A 57 12.87 5.37 -12.26
N PRO A 58 12.10 5.49 -11.18
CA PRO A 58 11.90 4.38 -10.27
C PRO A 58 11.15 3.22 -10.95
N GLU A 59 11.64 2.00 -10.79
CA GLU A 59 10.92 0.81 -11.24
C GLU A 59 9.74 0.48 -10.30
N PRO A 60 8.69 -0.21 -10.79
CA PRO A 60 7.58 -0.64 -9.95
C PRO A 60 8.03 -1.44 -8.72
N GLY A 61 7.72 -0.93 -7.53
CA GLY A 61 8.12 -1.49 -6.23
C GLY A 61 9.39 -0.88 -5.63
N ASP A 62 10.08 0.00 -6.35
CA ASP A 62 11.23 0.72 -5.81
C ASP A 62 10.82 1.75 -4.75
N PRO A 63 11.68 1.98 -3.74
CA PRO A 63 11.44 3.05 -2.78
C PRO A 63 11.63 4.43 -3.45
N ILE A 64 10.65 5.30 -3.33
CA ILE A 64 10.67 6.66 -3.89
C ILE A 64 10.89 7.74 -2.84
N GLY A 65 10.69 7.42 -1.57
CA GLY A 65 10.82 8.37 -0.47
C GLY A 65 10.15 7.86 0.80
N ARG A 66 10.22 8.68 1.86
CA ARG A 66 9.58 8.45 3.15
C ARG A 66 8.47 9.46 3.36
N ILE A 67 7.31 9.01 3.84
CA ILE A 67 6.19 9.85 4.24
C ILE A 67 5.99 9.78 5.75
N GLU A 68 5.85 10.93 6.39
CA GLU A 68 5.60 11.09 7.82
C GLU A 68 4.39 11.98 8.03
N ILE A 69 3.38 11.48 8.78
CA ILE A 69 2.18 12.23 9.17
C ILE A 69 1.98 12.05 10.66
N PRO A 70 2.58 12.91 11.49
CA PRO A 70 2.60 12.73 12.96
C PRO A 70 1.22 12.67 13.59
N ARG A 71 0.26 13.44 13.08
CA ARG A 71 -1.12 13.48 13.58
C ARG A 71 -1.78 12.10 13.66
N ILE A 72 -1.50 11.24 12.71
CA ILE A 72 -2.09 9.89 12.60
C ILE A 72 -1.06 8.76 12.76
N GLY A 73 0.18 9.10 13.09
CA GLY A 73 1.25 8.13 13.35
C GLY A 73 1.75 7.38 12.10
N VAL A 74 1.67 8.00 10.93
CA VAL A 74 2.21 7.44 9.67
C VAL A 74 3.71 7.70 9.61
N ASP A 75 4.47 6.64 9.33
CA ASP A 75 5.90 6.66 9.06
C ASP A 75 6.24 5.45 8.18
N PHE A 76 6.34 5.67 6.86
CA PHE A 76 6.53 4.61 5.87
C PHE A 76 7.46 5.04 4.74
N ILE A 77 8.20 4.09 4.20
CA ILE A 77 8.80 4.21 2.87
C ILE A 77 7.71 3.99 1.83
N MET A 78 7.57 4.94 0.92
CA MET A 78 6.66 4.88 -0.23
C MET A 78 7.30 4.08 -1.35
N VAL A 79 6.48 3.37 -2.11
CA VAL A 79 6.92 2.55 -3.25
C VAL A 79 6.36 3.09 -4.57
N GLN A 80 7.09 2.88 -5.66
CA GLN A 80 6.58 3.17 -7.00
C GLN A 80 5.52 2.15 -7.39
N ASN A 81 4.41 2.61 -7.99
CA ASN A 81 3.23 1.88 -8.43
C ASN A 81 2.27 1.50 -7.28
N VAL A 82 0.97 1.42 -7.63
CA VAL A 82 -0.14 1.12 -6.71
C VAL A 82 -0.77 -0.26 -6.95
N ASP A 83 -0.20 -1.10 -7.82
CA ASP A 83 -0.64 -2.50 -7.95
C ASP A 83 -0.58 -3.18 -6.58
N LEU A 84 -1.56 -4.04 -6.27
CA LEU A 84 -1.71 -4.69 -4.96
C LEU A 84 -0.44 -5.40 -4.48
N LYS A 85 0.36 -5.97 -5.40
CA LYS A 85 1.63 -6.64 -5.07
C LYS A 85 2.71 -5.68 -4.52
N TYR A 86 2.62 -4.37 -4.84
CA TYR A 86 3.52 -3.35 -4.31
C TYR A 86 2.91 -2.62 -3.13
N LEU A 87 1.60 -2.33 -3.21
CA LEU A 87 0.85 -1.62 -2.18
C LEU A 87 0.86 -2.35 -0.81
N GLN A 88 0.98 -3.68 -0.81
CA GLN A 88 1.17 -4.47 0.41
C GLN A 88 2.46 -4.14 1.16
N ASN A 89 3.44 -3.51 0.51
CA ASN A 89 4.72 -3.15 1.11
C ASN A 89 4.73 -1.77 1.76
N GLY A 90 3.79 -0.88 1.40
CA GLY A 90 3.66 0.49 1.91
C GLY A 90 2.79 1.36 1.02
N PRO A 91 2.67 2.66 1.30
CA PRO A 91 1.99 3.60 0.41
C PRO A 91 2.60 3.57 -0.99
N GLY A 92 1.77 3.37 -2.00
CA GLY A 92 2.17 3.31 -3.40
C GLY A 92 1.92 4.62 -4.13
N HIS A 93 2.82 4.99 -5.03
CA HIS A 93 2.75 6.18 -5.85
C HIS A 93 2.11 5.86 -7.21
N PHE A 94 1.19 6.69 -7.67
CA PHE A 94 0.60 6.59 -9.00
C PHE A 94 1.65 6.96 -10.06
N PRO A 95 2.00 6.03 -10.96
CA PRO A 95 3.22 6.11 -11.77
C PRO A 95 3.25 7.28 -12.76
N GLN A 96 2.09 7.78 -13.19
CA GLN A 96 1.97 8.91 -14.12
C GLN A 96 1.62 10.22 -13.41
N THR A 97 1.89 10.33 -12.12
CA THR A 97 1.86 11.59 -11.38
C THR A 97 3.30 11.99 -11.03
N PRO A 98 3.59 13.30 -10.82
CA PRO A 98 4.91 13.74 -10.40
C PRO A 98 5.33 13.10 -9.08
N LEU A 99 6.62 12.90 -8.86
CA LEU A 99 7.11 12.48 -7.54
C LEU A 99 6.79 13.53 -6.48
N PRO A 100 6.57 13.13 -5.21
CA PRO A 100 6.32 14.09 -4.14
C PRO A 100 7.44 15.13 -4.03
N GLY A 101 7.05 16.40 -3.93
CA GLY A 101 7.97 17.54 -3.90
C GLY A 101 8.13 18.23 -5.24
N GLN A 102 7.70 17.63 -6.34
CA GLN A 102 7.75 18.20 -7.69
C GLN A 102 6.49 19.03 -8.01
N PRO A 103 6.54 19.89 -9.05
CA PRO A 103 5.35 20.60 -9.51
C PRO A 103 4.26 19.65 -10.02
N GLY A 104 3.00 19.96 -9.70
CA GLY A 104 1.83 19.19 -10.06
C GLY A 104 1.25 18.42 -8.87
N ASN A 105 0.37 17.47 -9.14
CA ASN A 105 -0.32 16.67 -8.15
C ASN A 105 0.31 15.28 -8.03
N SER A 106 1.10 15.07 -6.99
CA SER A 106 1.61 13.75 -6.64
C SER A 106 0.54 12.94 -5.92
N ALA A 107 0.24 11.73 -6.38
CA ALA A 107 -0.80 10.91 -5.80
C ALA A 107 -0.27 9.61 -5.19
N LEU A 108 -0.75 9.28 -3.99
CA LEU A 108 -0.41 8.10 -3.23
C LEU A 108 -1.67 7.31 -2.86
N ALA A 109 -1.63 5.99 -3.02
CA ALA A 109 -2.64 5.09 -2.46
C ALA A 109 -2.06 4.33 -1.26
N GLY A 110 -2.93 3.96 -0.30
CA GLY A 110 -2.52 3.16 0.84
C GLY A 110 -3.66 2.33 1.40
N HIS A 111 -3.32 1.17 1.98
CA HIS A 111 -4.30 0.33 2.66
C HIS A 111 -4.90 1.01 3.89
N ARG A 112 -6.20 0.77 4.12
CA ARG A 112 -6.90 1.33 5.28
C ARG A 112 -7.04 0.37 6.45
N THR A 113 -6.96 -0.96 6.21
CA THR A 113 -7.26 -1.97 7.23
C THR A 113 -6.24 -3.10 7.33
N THR A 114 -5.51 -3.39 6.25
CA THR A 114 -4.53 -4.47 6.15
C THR A 114 -3.13 -3.92 5.89
N TYR A 115 -2.11 -4.76 5.92
CA TYR A 115 -0.73 -4.39 5.59
C TYR A 115 -0.21 -3.19 6.39
N LYS A 116 -0.35 -3.26 7.72
CA LYS A 116 -0.09 -2.16 8.68
C LYS A 116 -0.96 -0.92 8.50
N ALA A 117 -1.89 -0.96 7.56
CA ALA A 117 -2.90 0.07 7.35
C ALA A 117 -2.36 1.51 7.42
N PRO A 118 -1.44 1.91 6.52
CA PRO A 118 -0.78 3.21 6.59
C PRO A 118 -1.77 4.37 6.61
N PHE A 119 -2.91 4.23 5.94
CA PHE A 119 -3.94 5.26 5.88
C PHE A 119 -5.21 4.91 6.68
N ASN A 120 -5.07 4.12 7.77
CA ASN A 120 -6.20 3.74 8.62
C ASN A 120 -6.95 4.95 9.18
N ARG A 121 -6.22 5.98 9.61
CA ARG A 121 -6.72 7.14 10.34
C ARG A 121 -6.72 8.43 9.50
N VAL A 122 -6.73 8.30 8.15
CA VAL A 122 -6.70 9.49 7.27
C VAL A 122 -7.94 10.38 7.42
N ASP A 123 -9.05 9.82 7.90
CA ASP A 123 -10.28 10.52 8.29
C ASP A 123 -10.12 11.42 9.52
N GLU A 124 -9.02 11.30 10.27
CA GLU A 124 -8.72 12.12 11.43
C GLU A 124 -7.80 13.31 11.11
N LEU A 125 -7.46 13.51 9.84
CA LEU A 125 -6.68 14.66 9.40
C LEU A 125 -7.57 15.89 9.32
N ASP A 126 -7.12 16.94 10.00
CA ASP A 126 -7.76 18.24 10.00
C ASP A 126 -7.07 19.20 9.01
N PRO A 127 -7.78 20.21 8.49
CA PRO A 127 -7.16 21.26 7.69
C PRO A 127 -5.99 21.91 8.44
N GLY A 128 -4.86 22.01 7.76
CA GLY A 128 -3.63 22.58 8.34
C GLY A 128 -2.67 21.57 8.95
N ASP A 129 -3.05 20.29 9.09
CA ASP A 129 -2.13 19.24 9.53
C ASP A 129 -0.94 19.10 8.57
N ILE A 130 0.19 18.70 9.09
CA ILE A 130 1.46 18.65 8.36
C ILE A 130 1.73 17.21 7.89
N ILE A 131 2.11 17.13 6.62
CA ILE A 131 2.65 15.91 5.99
C ILE A 131 4.07 16.24 5.55
N THR A 132 5.04 15.45 5.98
CA THR A 132 6.43 15.58 5.56
C THR A 132 6.79 14.43 4.63
N VAL A 133 7.39 14.76 3.50
CA VAL A 133 7.87 13.76 2.54
C VAL A 133 9.35 14.01 2.26
N THR A 134 10.17 12.97 2.44
CA THR A 134 11.60 13.00 2.10
C THR A 134 11.83 12.09 0.88
N THR A 135 12.33 12.67 -0.21
CA THR A 135 12.72 11.97 -1.44
C THR A 135 14.23 12.07 -1.68
N LEU A 136 14.72 11.63 -2.82
CA LEU A 136 16.11 11.86 -3.23
C LEU A 136 16.40 13.33 -3.59
N GLN A 137 15.36 14.14 -3.81
CA GLN A 137 15.49 15.56 -4.14
C GLN A 137 15.40 16.49 -2.92
N GLY A 138 15.06 15.97 -1.75
CA GLY A 138 14.96 16.78 -0.52
C GLY A 138 13.82 16.38 0.37
N THR A 139 13.56 17.26 1.36
CA THR A 139 12.45 17.13 2.30
C THR A 139 11.42 18.22 2.01
N PHE A 140 10.17 17.81 1.86
CA PHE A 140 9.06 18.65 1.45
C PHE A 140 7.97 18.64 2.52
N THR A 141 7.40 19.81 2.76
CA THR A 141 6.31 19.99 3.72
C THR A 141 5.03 20.33 2.98
N TYR A 142 4.00 19.55 3.25
CA TYR A 142 2.64 19.77 2.77
C TYR A 142 1.72 20.10 3.94
N ARG A 143 0.70 20.90 3.66
CA ARG A 143 -0.36 21.25 4.59
C ARG A 143 -1.69 20.74 4.06
N VAL A 144 -2.42 19.99 4.88
CA VAL A 144 -3.74 19.44 4.54
C VAL A 144 -4.71 20.57 4.20
N ASP A 145 -5.39 20.43 3.08
CA ASP A 145 -6.38 21.37 2.59
C ASP A 145 -7.72 21.23 3.33
N ALA A 146 -8.52 22.30 3.32
CA ALA A 146 -9.87 22.30 3.83
C ALA A 146 -10.87 21.86 2.74
N HIS A 147 -11.78 20.97 3.09
CA HIS A 147 -12.87 20.52 2.24
C HIS A 147 -14.23 20.78 2.89
N PRO A 148 -15.33 20.86 2.10
CA PRO A 148 -16.67 21.02 2.66
C PRO A 148 -17.08 19.81 3.51
N ASP A 149 -17.64 20.08 4.68
CA ASP A 149 -18.38 19.10 5.47
C ASP A 149 -19.83 18.90 4.93
N ALA A 150 -20.67 18.17 5.66
CA ALA A 150 -22.05 17.89 5.25
C ALA A 150 -22.92 19.17 5.17
N GLU A 151 -22.57 20.19 5.91
CA GLU A 151 -23.22 21.52 5.96
C GLU A 151 -22.61 22.50 4.94
N GLY A 152 -21.54 22.12 4.23
CA GLY A 152 -20.83 22.92 3.22
C GLY A 152 -19.77 23.87 3.81
N ALA A 153 -19.44 23.78 5.09
CA ALA A 153 -18.37 24.54 5.69
C ALA A 153 -17.00 23.86 5.43
N LEU A 154 -15.96 24.65 5.18
CA LEU A 154 -14.60 24.15 4.92
C LEU A 154 -13.90 23.73 6.23
N THR A 155 -14.34 22.65 6.82
CA THR A 155 -13.92 22.21 8.18
C THR A 155 -13.26 20.85 8.22
N VAL A 156 -13.36 20.02 7.16
CA VAL A 156 -12.79 18.67 7.14
C VAL A 156 -11.58 18.58 6.24
N GLY A 157 -10.62 17.72 6.59
CA GLY A 157 -9.38 17.51 5.82
C GLY A 157 -9.52 16.46 4.72
N HIS A 158 -10.72 15.97 4.45
CA HIS A 158 -10.94 14.87 3.49
C HIS A 158 -12.29 14.97 2.79
N PHE A 159 -12.44 14.23 1.68
CA PHE A 159 -13.71 14.04 0.98
C PHE A 159 -13.83 12.62 0.44
N ILE A 160 -15.04 12.23 0.04
CA ILE A 160 -15.34 10.88 -0.43
C ILE A 160 -15.65 10.90 -1.92
N VAL A 161 -15.06 9.95 -2.67
CA VAL A 161 -15.26 9.79 -4.11
C VAL A 161 -15.63 8.36 -4.47
N LYS A 162 -16.09 8.16 -5.70
CA LYS A 162 -16.27 6.82 -6.28
C LYS A 162 -14.92 6.17 -6.53
N PRO A 163 -14.84 4.81 -6.55
CA PRO A 163 -13.59 4.08 -6.74
C PRO A 163 -12.89 4.35 -8.08
N ASP A 164 -13.64 4.69 -9.10
CA ASP A 164 -13.22 4.92 -10.48
C ASP A 164 -13.02 6.40 -10.84
N GLN A 165 -13.05 7.30 -9.85
CA GLN A 165 -12.95 8.74 -10.10
C GLN A 165 -11.50 9.16 -10.30
N LEU A 166 -11.09 9.28 -11.59
CA LEU A 166 -9.74 9.66 -12.01
C LEU A 166 -9.42 11.15 -11.80
N SER A 167 -10.42 12.02 -11.67
CA SER A 167 -10.20 13.46 -11.50
C SER A 167 -9.40 13.85 -10.25
N ILE A 168 -9.26 12.93 -9.28
CA ILE A 168 -8.38 13.13 -8.13
C ILE A 168 -6.88 13.14 -8.52
N LEU A 169 -6.55 12.66 -9.72
CA LEU A 169 -5.18 12.61 -10.28
C LEU A 169 -4.91 13.78 -11.24
N ASP A 170 -5.88 14.68 -11.45
CA ASP A 170 -5.73 15.84 -12.33
C ASP A 170 -4.54 16.71 -11.90
N GLN A 171 -3.81 17.24 -12.91
CA GLN A 171 -2.57 17.97 -12.68
C GLN A 171 -2.77 19.49 -12.59
N ASP A 172 -3.94 20.01 -12.98
CA ASP A 172 -4.23 21.45 -13.01
C ASP A 172 -4.64 22.03 -11.64
N VAL A 173 -4.30 21.35 -10.55
CA VAL A 173 -4.70 21.71 -9.18
C VAL A 173 -3.61 22.38 -8.35
N GLY A 174 -2.47 22.71 -8.97
CA GLY A 174 -1.28 23.27 -8.30
C GLY A 174 -0.40 22.17 -7.68
N ASN A 175 0.59 22.57 -6.89
CA ASN A 175 1.54 21.64 -6.26
C ASN A 175 0.88 20.93 -5.07
N LYS A 176 0.34 19.74 -5.31
CA LYS A 176 -0.46 18.97 -4.36
C LYS A 176 0.15 17.61 -4.05
N LEU A 177 -0.23 17.11 -2.90
CA LEU A 177 -0.13 15.70 -2.55
C LEU A 177 -1.54 15.17 -2.30
N THR A 178 -1.93 14.16 -3.05
CA THR A 178 -3.23 13.49 -2.91
C THR A 178 -3.02 12.12 -2.26
N LEU A 179 -3.63 11.89 -1.10
CA LEU A 179 -3.66 10.60 -0.43
C LEU A 179 -5.01 9.93 -0.66
N MET A 180 -5.01 8.65 -1.03
CA MET A 180 -6.22 7.88 -1.28
C MET A 180 -6.22 6.57 -0.49
N ALA A 181 -7.36 6.22 0.10
CA ALA A 181 -7.59 4.93 0.74
C ALA A 181 -9.02 4.44 0.52
N CYS A 182 -9.27 3.16 0.81
CA CYS A 182 -10.61 2.59 0.76
C CYS A 182 -11.55 3.20 1.83
N ASN A 183 -12.84 3.31 1.51
CA ASN A 183 -13.87 3.82 2.42
C ASN A 183 -15.21 3.10 2.20
N PRO A 184 -16.00 2.83 3.28
CA PRO A 184 -15.59 2.89 4.69
C PRO A 184 -14.53 1.85 5.04
N LYS A 185 -14.01 1.88 6.29
CA LYS A 185 -13.08 0.84 6.80
C LYS A 185 -13.71 -0.54 6.59
N TYR A 186 -12.91 -1.50 6.12
CA TYR A 186 -13.31 -2.88 5.75
C TYR A 186 -14.24 -2.97 4.52
N SER A 187 -14.24 -1.93 3.66
CA SER A 187 -15.01 -1.92 2.41
C SER A 187 -14.28 -1.13 1.33
N ALA A 188 -14.45 -1.54 0.08
CA ALA A 188 -13.93 -0.85 -1.10
C ALA A 188 -15.02 -0.07 -1.85
N ALA A 189 -16.17 0.21 -1.21
CA ALA A 189 -17.34 0.81 -1.86
C ALA A 189 -17.07 2.23 -2.40
N THR A 190 -16.24 3.02 -1.67
CA THR A 190 -15.81 4.36 -2.08
C THR A 190 -14.34 4.55 -1.76
N ARG A 191 -13.80 5.75 -2.05
CA ARG A 191 -12.46 6.17 -1.64
C ARG A 191 -12.56 7.41 -0.77
N ILE A 192 -11.77 7.45 0.30
CA ILE A 192 -11.48 8.65 1.05
C ILE A 192 -10.23 9.29 0.48
N VAL A 193 -10.29 10.58 0.24
CA VAL A 193 -9.23 11.37 -0.37
C VAL A 193 -8.88 12.54 0.55
N VAL A 194 -7.59 12.74 0.77
CA VAL A 194 -7.02 13.90 1.43
C VAL A 194 -6.14 14.61 0.42
N THR A 195 -6.31 15.91 0.22
CA THR A 195 -5.35 16.71 -0.53
C THR A 195 -4.57 17.62 0.42
N ALA A 196 -3.32 17.85 0.07
CA ALA A 196 -2.45 18.74 0.82
C ALA A 196 -1.62 19.61 -0.13
N THR A 197 -1.48 20.88 0.18
CA THR A 197 -0.72 21.86 -0.62
C THR A 197 0.74 21.89 -0.19
N LEU A 198 1.65 21.85 -1.17
CA LEU A 198 3.08 22.02 -0.93
C LEU A 198 3.36 23.43 -0.38
N THR A 199 4.07 23.50 0.75
CA THR A 199 4.42 24.78 1.41
C THR A 199 5.92 25.08 1.40
N SER A 200 6.76 24.07 1.09
CA SER A 200 8.18 24.25 0.82
C SER A 200 8.44 24.54 -0.66
N PRO A 201 9.64 25.04 -1.03
CA PRO A 201 10.01 25.12 -2.44
C PRO A 201 9.88 23.78 -3.15
N ALA A 202 9.38 23.80 -4.39
CA ALA A 202 9.29 22.59 -5.21
C ALA A 202 10.65 22.24 -5.82
N ALA A 203 10.94 20.95 -5.92
CA ALA A 203 12.08 20.45 -6.68
C ALA A 203 11.78 20.47 -8.19
N PRO A 204 12.83 20.48 -9.05
CA PRO A 204 12.63 20.32 -10.49
C PRO A 204 11.97 18.99 -10.84
N ALA A 205 11.09 19.01 -11.86
CA ALA A 205 10.43 17.79 -12.34
C ALA A 205 11.44 16.81 -12.95
N THR A 206 11.26 15.52 -12.68
CA THR A 206 11.98 14.41 -13.32
C THR A 206 11.11 13.75 -14.39
N PRO A 207 11.70 13.02 -15.36
CA PRO A 207 10.92 12.26 -16.33
C PRO A 207 9.97 11.27 -15.66
N LEU A 208 8.75 11.17 -16.18
CA LEU A 208 7.77 10.16 -15.78
C LEU A 208 8.03 8.84 -16.53
N PRO A 209 7.62 7.68 -15.98
CA PRO A 209 7.63 6.42 -16.71
C PRO A 209 6.80 6.51 -18.00
N ASP A 210 7.26 5.84 -19.06
CA ASP A 210 6.51 5.79 -20.31
C ASP A 210 5.20 5.03 -20.16
N ALA A 211 4.10 5.62 -20.64
CA ALA A 211 2.77 4.97 -20.62
C ALA A 211 2.70 3.67 -21.45
N GLY A 212 3.70 3.44 -22.33
CA GLY A 212 3.81 2.25 -23.18
C GLY A 212 4.12 0.95 -22.45
N ASP A 213 4.62 1.01 -21.22
CA ASP A 213 4.97 -0.18 -20.41
C ASP A 213 3.76 -0.78 -19.65
N GLY A 214 2.54 -0.38 -19.99
CA GLY A 214 1.30 -0.83 -19.33
C GLY A 214 1.12 -0.32 -17.89
N VAL A 215 1.93 0.64 -17.49
CA VAL A 215 1.92 1.26 -16.16
C VAL A 215 1.16 2.59 -16.25
N THR A 216 -0.16 2.49 -16.49
CA THR A 216 -1.03 3.68 -16.54
C THR A 216 -1.78 3.85 -15.22
N ASN A 217 -2.20 5.10 -14.92
CA ASN A 217 -3.03 5.36 -13.75
C ASN A 217 -4.37 4.62 -13.81
N ASP A 218 -4.94 4.42 -15.01
CA ASP A 218 -6.18 3.66 -15.20
C ASP A 218 -6.01 2.18 -14.83
N ALA A 219 -4.95 1.52 -15.33
CA ALA A 219 -4.64 0.15 -14.99
C ALA A 219 -4.33 -0.01 -13.49
N ALA A 220 -3.68 0.98 -12.92
CA ALA A 220 -3.37 1.05 -11.50
C ALA A 220 -4.65 1.13 -10.64
N LEU A 221 -5.60 2.00 -10.99
CA LEU A 221 -6.90 2.09 -10.33
C LEU A 221 -7.73 0.82 -10.48
N ASP A 222 -7.75 0.22 -11.68
CA ASP A 222 -8.47 -1.03 -11.94
C ASP A 222 -7.97 -2.17 -11.04
N SER A 223 -6.66 -2.27 -10.83
CA SER A 223 -6.06 -3.27 -9.94
C SER A 223 -6.52 -3.11 -8.48
N LEU A 224 -6.73 -1.87 -8.02
CA LEU A 224 -7.22 -1.58 -6.67
C LEU A 224 -8.69 -1.97 -6.47
N VAL A 225 -9.48 -2.03 -7.55
CA VAL A 225 -10.90 -2.37 -7.52
C VAL A 225 -11.11 -3.88 -7.65
N ASN A 226 -10.37 -4.56 -8.55
CA ASN A 226 -10.69 -5.92 -8.99
C ASN A 226 -9.77 -7.01 -8.38
N GLY A 227 -8.77 -6.67 -7.57
CA GLY A 227 -7.75 -7.60 -7.11
C GLY A 227 -6.73 -7.97 -8.22
N ASP A 228 -5.77 -8.83 -7.90
CA ASP A 228 -4.73 -9.28 -8.86
C ASP A 228 -5.11 -10.63 -9.48
N PRO A 229 -5.65 -10.67 -10.71
CA PRO A 229 -6.03 -11.94 -11.35
C PRO A 229 -4.83 -12.84 -11.64
N ARG A 230 -3.59 -12.31 -11.67
CA ARG A 230 -2.37 -13.08 -11.87
C ARG A 230 -2.01 -13.94 -10.66
N ALA A 231 -2.63 -13.71 -9.50
CA ALA A 231 -2.41 -14.51 -8.29
C ALA A 231 -3.14 -15.86 -8.31
N TRP A 232 -4.10 -16.11 -9.22
CA TRP A 232 -4.86 -17.37 -9.29
C TRP A 232 -4.00 -18.63 -9.32
N PRO A 233 -2.98 -18.76 -10.20
CA PRO A 233 -2.19 -20.00 -10.25
C PRO A 233 -1.47 -20.29 -8.93
N ALA A 234 -0.90 -19.28 -8.29
CA ALA A 234 -0.21 -19.42 -7.00
C ALA A 234 -1.21 -19.75 -5.87
N ALA A 235 -2.37 -19.10 -5.84
CA ALA A 235 -3.42 -19.37 -4.86
C ALA A 235 -3.92 -20.82 -4.95
N ILE A 236 -4.15 -21.33 -6.17
CA ILE A 236 -4.54 -22.72 -6.40
C ILE A 236 -3.43 -23.67 -5.96
N LEU A 237 -2.18 -23.43 -6.38
CA LEU A 237 -1.03 -24.28 -6.04
C LEU A 237 -0.86 -24.41 -4.53
N TRP A 238 -0.78 -23.30 -3.80
CA TRP A 238 -0.58 -23.30 -2.35
C TRP A 238 -1.77 -23.91 -1.61
N SER A 239 -2.99 -23.70 -2.09
CA SER A 239 -4.19 -24.35 -1.55
C SER A 239 -4.13 -25.87 -1.71
N LEU A 240 -3.76 -26.38 -2.89
CA LEU A 240 -3.62 -27.81 -3.13
C LEU A 240 -2.50 -28.43 -2.30
N VAL A 241 -1.34 -27.77 -2.17
CA VAL A 241 -0.23 -28.23 -1.33
C VAL A 241 -0.65 -28.29 0.13
N THR A 242 -1.38 -27.29 0.62
CA THR A 242 -1.92 -27.26 1.99
C THR A 242 -2.90 -28.41 2.22
N ILE A 243 -3.80 -28.66 1.30
CA ILE A 243 -4.76 -29.76 1.36
C ILE A 243 -4.03 -31.11 1.36
N ALA A 244 -3.03 -31.29 0.49
CA ALA A 244 -2.22 -32.51 0.43
C ALA A 244 -1.46 -32.77 1.74
N ALA A 245 -0.85 -31.74 2.33
CA ALA A 245 -0.17 -31.82 3.61
C ALA A 245 -1.14 -32.18 4.77
N TRP A 246 -2.35 -31.58 4.75
CA TRP A 246 -3.41 -31.94 5.70
C TRP A 246 -3.80 -33.43 5.61
N PHE A 247 -4.08 -33.92 4.39
CA PHE A 247 -4.40 -35.33 4.16
C PHE A 247 -3.25 -36.25 4.50
N GLY A 248 -2.00 -35.85 4.18
CA GLY A 248 -0.78 -36.58 4.56
C GLY A 248 -0.64 -36.72 6.08
N THR A 249 -0.80 -35.61 6.81
CA THR A 249 -0.79 -35.61 8.28
C THR A 249 -1.87 -36.52 8.88
N TRP A 250 -3.09 -36.40 8.35
CA TRP A 250 -4.21 -37.24 8.80
C TRP A 250 -4.00 -38.73 8.49
N SER A 251 -3.48 -39.08 7.31
CA SER A 251 -3.15 -40.46 6.92
C SER A 251 -2.04 -41.05 7.80
N LEU A 252 -1.00 -40.25 8.07
CA LEU A 252 0.10 -40.64 8.97
C LEU A 252 -0.40 -40.87 10.40
N ALA A 253 -1.29 -39.98 10.89
CA ALA A 253 -1.89 -40.12 12.22
C ALA A 253 -2.78 -41.39 12.37
N ARG A 254 -3.32 -41.90 11.24
CA ARG A 254 -4.07 -43.20 11.22
C ARG A 254 -3.15 -44.39 11.24
N ARG A 255 -1.94 -44.31 10.68
CA ARG A 255 -0.98 -45.43 10.58
C ARG A 255 0.03 -45.43 11.72
N TRP A 256 0.31 -44.28 12.32
CA TRP A 256 1.25 -44.08 13.42
C TRP A 256 0.54 -43.63 14.71
N LYS A 257 1.35 -43.29 15.73
CA LYS A 257 0.83 -42.65 16.97
C LYS A 257 0.30 -41.25 16.63
N LYS A 258 -0.92 -40.94 17.05
CA LYS A 258 -1.63 -39.68 16.71
C LYS A 258 -0.85 -38.46 17.18
N LEU A 259 -0.33 -38.47 18.42
CA LEU A 259 0.34 -37.29 19.02
C LEU A 259 1.57 -36.81 18.21
N PRO A 260 2.59 -37.67 17.90
CA PRO A 260 3.74 -37.20 17.12
C PRO A 260 3.38 -36.83 15.68
N ALA A 261 2.41 -37.49 15.04
CA ALA A 261 1.98 -37.15 13.70
C ALA A 261 1.38 -35.74 13.64
N TYR A 262 0.51 -35.37 14.57
CA TYR A 262 -0.06 -34.01 14.62
C TYR A 262 0.94 -32.99 15.16
N ALA A 263 1.85 -33.33 16.06
CA ALA A 263 2.88 -32.42 16.57
C ALA A 263 3.83 -31.92 15.46
N ILE A 264 4.14 -32.79 14.49
CA ILE A 264 4.98 -32.43 13.32
C ILE A 264 4.13 -31.84 12.18
N GLY A 265 3.01 -32.49 11.87
CA GLY A 265 2.20 -32.10 10.69
C GLY A 265 1.46 -30.79 10.86
N THR A 266 0.98 -30.45 12.07
CA THR A 266 0.22 -29.20 12.28
C THR A 266 1.05 -27.95 12.00
N PRO A 267 2.29 -27.78 12.50
CA PRO A 267 3.13 -26.64 12.15
C PRO A 267 3.37 -26.51 10.65
N ILE A 268 3.61 -27.64 9.96
CA ILE A 268 3.82 -27.64 8.51
C ILE A 268 2.57 -27.14 7.78
N VAL A 269 1.39 -27.68 8.16
CA VAL A 269 0.11 -27.24 7.57
C VAL A 269 -0.16 -25.77 7.83
N LEU A 270 0.16 -25.24 9.03
CA LEU A 270 -0.03 -23.81 9.35
C LEU A 270 0.88 -22.91 8.50
N VAL A 271 2.13 -23.31 8.28
CA VAL A 271 3.05 -22.57 7.39
C VAL A 271 2.53 -22.58 5.95
N LEU A 272 2.10 -23.71 5.44
CA LEU A 272 1.55 -23.81 4.09
C LEU A 272 0.23 -23.03 3.93
N LEU A 273 -0.59 -23.03 4.98
CA LEU A 273 -1.83 -22.27 5.04
C LEU A 273 -1.56 -20.77 5.02
N PHE A 274 -0.48 -20.30 5.65
CA PHE A 274 -0.04 -18.90 5.58
C PHE A 274 0.24 -18.49 4.14
N PHE A 275 1.02 -19.27 3.38
CA PHE A 275 1.28 -19.00 1.95
C PHE A 275 0.02 -19.09 1.08
N ALA A 276 -0.90 -20.02 1.41
CA ALA A 276 -2.19 -20.08 0.72
C ALA A 276 -3.01 -18.81 0.96
N PHE A 277 -3.08 -18.34 2.21
CA PHE A 277 -3.81 -17.12 2.57
C PHE A 277 -3.19 -15.85 1.95
N GLU A 278 -1.86 -15.77 1.88
CA GLU A 278 -1.15 -14.67 1.22
C GLU A 278 -1.56 -14.53 -0.26
N ASN A 279 -1.61 -15.64 -0.98
CA ASN A 279 -1.99 -15.62 -2.39
C ASN A 279 -3.51 -15.46 -2.61
N ILE A 280 -4.35 -15.96 -1.70
CA ILE A 280 -5.79 -15.74 -1.73
C ILE A 280 -6.12 -14.27 -1.42
N ALA A 281 -5.43 -13.65 -0.46
CA ALA A 281 -5.64 -12.25 -0.12
C ALA A 281 -5.38 -11.31 -1.31
N ARG A 282 -4.42 -11.62 -2.17
CA ARG A 282 -4.13 -10.86 -3.39
C ARG A 282 -5.26 -10.90 -4.44
N LEU A 283 -6.13 -11.89 -4.39
CA LEU A 283 -7.32 -11.99 -5.26
C LEU A 283 -8.45 -11.08 -4.80
N LEU A 284 -8.39 -10.59 -3.56
CA LEU A 284 -9.42 -9.72 -3.01
C LEU A 284 -9.14 -8.26 -3.38
N PRO A 285 -10.18 -7.42 -3.53
CA PRO A 285 -10.00 -5.98 -3.70
C PRO A 285 -9.21 -5.35 -2.54
N ALA A 286 -8.60 -4.20 -2.78
CA ALA A 286 -7.76 -3.49 -1.80
C ALA A 286 -8.45 -3.12 -0.48
N GLY A 287 -9.77 -3.26 -0.38
CA GLY A 287 -10.57 -2.93 0.80
C GLY A 287 -10.69 -4.04 1.85
N PHE A 288 -10.14 -5.22 1.57
CA PHE A 288 -10.16 -6.36 2.49
C PHE A 288 -8.82 -6.59 3.13
#